data_dac73dcdc138f58e66f768c65fe0a67d
#
_entry.id   dac73dcdc138f58e66f768c65fe0a67d
#
_cell.length_a   1.000
_cell.length_b   1.000
_cell.length_c   1.000
_cell.angle_alpha   90.00
_cell.angle_beta   90.00
_cell.angle_gamma   90.00
#
_symmetry.space_group_name_H-M   'P 1'
#
loop_
_entity.id
_entity.type
_entity.pdbx_description
1 polymer ?
#
loop_
_entity_poly.entity_id
_entity_poly.type
_entity_poly.pdbx_seq_one_letter_code
_entity_poly.pdbx_strand_id
1 'polypeptide(L)'
;TKAADGNYAREVEFARLGQTLRIEGSGFTGLKKVYVNGLETYFNNALMTDNNIWLTLNSKTPVSKADESVRNTIRFVKDGTETIYKFTIRAASPSISSIDNTLPMAGETVKISGANLDGTTKVTLPDGTEITEGIVNDEEDGEWVTFTMPSGVAATSGSITTEGANGTAISPTYFNNNDCYIINFDGKGAQGGWSATFSAED
;
A
#
# COMPACT_ATOMS: atom_id res chain seq x y z
N THR A 1 29.14 -3.22 6.27
CA THR A 1 29.49 -4.65 6.48
C THR A 1 28.72 -5.47 5.47
N LYS A 2 29.37 -6.35 4.74
CA LYS A 2 28.73 -7.22 3.75
C LYS A 2 27.93 -8.30 4.49
N ALA A 3 26.64 -8.44 4.20
CA ALA A 3 25.85 -9.54 4.72
C ALA A 3 26.31 -10.89 4.12
N ALA A 4 26.00 -12.00 4.78
CA ALA A 4 26.40 -13.34 4.33
C ALA A 4 25.85 -13.71 2.93
N ASP A 5 24.76 -13.10 2.51
CA ASP A 5 24.14 -13.24 1.19
C ASP A 5 24.77 -12.36 0.09
N GLY A 6 25.81 -11.61 0.41
CA GLY A 6 26.47 -10.69 -0.49
C GLY A 6 25.86 -9.30 -0.56
N ASN A 7 24.75 -9.03 0.11
CA ASN A 7 24.14 -7.71 0.21
C ASN A 7 24.91 -6.83 1.20
N TYR A 8 25.00 -5.55 0.89
CA TYR A 8 25.58 -4.56 1.80
C TYR A 8 24.46 -3.89 2.58
N ALA A 9 24.61 -3.80 3.90
CA ALA A 9 23.80 -2.89 4.69
C ALA A 9 24.01 -1.47 4.14
N ARG A 10 22.96 -0.85 3.66
CA ARG A 10 22.98 0.51 3.14
C ARG A 10 22.17 1.42 4.02
N GLU A 11 22.56 2.67 4.06
CA GLU A 11 21.76 3.72 4.66
C GLU A 11 20.43 3.88 3.92
N VAL A 12 19.36 4.08 4.66
CA VAL A 12 18.00 4.24 4.13
C VAL A 12 17.38 5.52 4.69
N GLU A 13 16.63 6.22 3.87
CA GLU A 13 15.94 7.46 4.25
C GLU A 13 14.55 7.21 4.85
N PHE A 14 14.01 6.03 4.63
CA PHE A 14 12.72 5.59 5.20
C PHE A 14 12.72 4.09 5.47
N ALA A 15 11.80 3.66 6.31
CA ALA A 15 11.52 2.24 6.48
C ALA A 15 10.01 1.97 6.50
N ARG A 16 9.66 0.75 6.14
CA ARG A 16 8.28 0.25 6.15
C ARG A 16 8.03 -0.60 7.38
N LEU A 17 6.76 -0.65 7.81
CA LEU A 17 6.34 -1.54 8.87
C LEU A 17 6.73 -3.00 8.55
N GLY A 18 7.13 -3.74 9.56
CA GLY A 18 7.64 -5.12 9.43
C GLY A 18 9.14 -5.22 9.10
N GLN A 19 9.79 -4.15 8.67
CA GLN A 19 11.23 -4.15 8.39
C GLN A 19 12.06 -4.11 9.68
N THR A 20 13.21 -4.78 9.64
CA THR A 20 14.22 -4.70 10.69
C THR A 20 15.31 -3.71 10.29
N LEU A 21 15.52 -2.72 11.12
CA LEU A 21 16.54 -1.69 10.98
C LEU A 21 17.72 -2.01 11.90
N ARG A 22 18.91 -1.80 11.38
CA ARG A 22 20.11 -1.62 12.19
C ARG A 22 20.35 -0.12 12.33
N ILE A 23 20.26 0.37 13.55
CA ILE A 23 20.51 1.78 13.85
C ILE A 23 21.91 1.89 14.40
N GLU A 24 22.73 2.70 13.74
CA GLU A 24 24.11 3.01 14.14
C GLU A 24 24.15 4.40 14.79
N GLY A 25 24.89 4.52 15.86
CA GLY A 25 25.02 5.76 16.63
C GLY A 25 26.03 5.63 17.73
N SER A 26 25.78 6.27 18.85
CA SER A 26 26.58 6.14 20.08
C SER A 26 25.72 6.34 21.31
N GLY A 27 26.11 5.71 22.42
CA GLY A 27 25.45 5.89 23.70
C GLY A 27 24.17 5.05 23.86
N PHE A 28 24.01 3.92 23.18
CA PHE A 28 22.85 3.04 23.38
C PHE A 28 22.94 2.24 24.68
N THR A 29 24.11 2.13 25.28
CA THR A 29 24.25 1.47 26.59
C THR A 29 23.30 2.09 27.62
N GLY A 30 22.50 1.25 28.30
CA GLY A 30 21.51 1.70 29.27
C GLY A 30 20.19 2.17 28.66
N LEU A 31 19.95 1.93 27.38
CA LEU A 31 18.67 2.18 26.75
C LEU A 31 17.57 1.34 27.41
N LYS A 32 16.45 1.97 27.74
CA LYS A 32 15.32 1.34 28.43
C LYS A 32 14.16 1.06 27.47
N LYS A 33 13.81 2.05 26.65
CA LYS A 33 12.66 2.00 25.76
C LYS A 33 12.95 2.69 24.43
N VAL A 34 12.30 2.19 23.40
CA VAL A 34 12.26 2.82 22.06
C VAL A 34 10.81 2.99 21.67
N TYR A 35 10.48 4.15 21.15
CA TYR A 35 9.15 4.44 20.61
C TYR A 35 9.28 4.82 19.13
N VAL A 36 8.44 4.26 18.29
CA VAL A 36 8.32 4.60 16.87
C VAL A 36 6.94 5.19 16.64
N ASN A 37 6.86 6.41 16.13
CA ASN A 37 5.59 7.14 15.99
C ASN A 37 4.73 7.12 17.26
N GLY A 38 5.37 7.18 18.43
CA GLY A 38 4.71 7.14 19.74
C GLY A 38 4.38 5.75 20.27
N LEU A 39 4.46 4.69 19.46
CA LEU A 39 4.24 3.32 19.92
C LEU A 39 5.54 2.72 20.51
N GLU A 40 5.46 2.16 21.72
CA GLU A 40 6.58 1.43 22.31
C GLU A 40 6.92 0.21 21.43
N THR A 41 8.16 0.13 20.99
CA THR A 41 8.64 -0.88 20.06
C THR A 41 9.73 -1.71 20.72
N TYR A 42 9.57 -3.03 20.63
CA TYR A 42 10.55 -3.97 21.20
C TYR A 42 11.88 -3.90 20.42
N PHE A 43 12.97 -3.95 21.14
CA PHE A 43 14.31 -4.15 20.62
C PHE A 43 15.04 -5.26 21.39
N ASN A 44 15.93 -5.97 20.73
CA ASN A 44 16.65 -7.08 21.35
C ASN A 44 17.90 -6.57 22.08
N ASN A 45 17.82 -6.52 23.42
CA ASN A 45 18.94 -6.11 24.26
C ASN A 45 20.20 -6.98 24.10
N ALA A 46 20.05 -8.25 23.73
CA ALA A 46 21.20 -9.15 23.54
C ALA A 46 22.03 -8.80 22.29
N LEU A 47 21.41 -8.13 21.33
CA LEU A 47 22.07 -7.68 20.11
C LEU A 47 22.44 -6.19 20.15
N MET A 48 22.20 -5.52 21.27
CA MET A 48 22.53 -4.12 21.43
C MET A 48 23.99 -3.96 21.86
N THR A 49 24.66 -3.00 21.27
CA THR A 49 25.97 -2.50 21.71
C THR A 49 25.86 -1.00 21.94
N ASP A 50 26.91 -0.36 22.43
CA ASP A 50 26.89 1.09 22.60
C ASP A 50 26.70 1.85 21.27
N ASN A 51 27.06 1.21 20.15
CA ASN A 51 27.04 1.84 18.84
C ASN A 51 25.97 1.28 17.89
N ASN A 52 25.28 0.22 18.26
CA ASN A 52 24.31 -0.43 17.39
C ASN A 52 23.10 -0.95 18.18
N ILE A 53 21.92 -0.78 17.56
CA ILE A 53 20.67 -1.39 18.01
C ILE A 53 19.93 -1.98 16.81
N TRP A 54 19.27 -3.11 17.00
CA TRP A 54 18.40 -3.74 16.02
C TRP A 54 16.95 -3.56 16.45
N LEU A 55 16.17 -2.95 15.57
CA LEU A 55 14.77 -2.58 15.81
C LEU A 55 13.91 -3.11 14.66
N THR A 56 12.91 -3.93 14.97
CA THR A 56 11.89 -4.34 14.01
C THR A 56 10.67 -3.44 14.16
N LEU A 57 10.27 -2.77 13.08
CA LEU A 57 9.10 -1.90 13.07
C LEU A 57 7.84 -2.74 13.21
N ASN A 58 7.07 -2.47 14.26
CA ASN A 58 5.84 -3.20 14.55
C ASN A 58 4.77 -2.88 13.50
N SER A 59 4.08 -3.91 13.00
CA SER A 59 2.97 -3.75 12.04
C SER A 59 1.80 -2.90 12.59
N LYS A 60 1.68 -2.80 13.91
CA LYS A 60 0.67 -1.95 14.58
C LYS A 60 1.12 -0.50 14.82
N THR A 61 2.34 -0.14 14.41
CA THR A 61 2.82 1.24 14.55
C THR A 61 1.95 2.17 13.69
N PRO A 62 1.32 3.18 14.29
CA PRO A 62 0.50 4.13 13.53
C PRO A 62 1.40 4.92 12.56
N VAL A 63 0.96 5.09 11.31
CA VAL A 63 1.67 5.86 10.29
C VAL A 63 0.90 7.14 9.97
N SER A 64 -0.15 7.05 9.17
CA SER A 64 -1.01 8.21 8.83
C SER A 64 -1.78 8.72 10.04
N LYS A 65 -2.23 7.82 10.91
CA LYS A 65 -2.97 8.12 12.16
C LYS A 65 -2.06 8.49 13.35
N ALA A 66 -0.74 8.51 13.18
CA ALA A 66 0.15 8.94 14.25
C ALA A 66 -0.10 10.42 14.59
N ASP A 67 -0.07 10.75 15.89
CA ASP A 67 -0.10 12.13 16.33
C ASP A 67 1.04 12.93 15.67
N GLU A 68 0.76 14.15 15.21
CA GLU A 68 1.72 14.97 14.48
C GLU A 68 3.01 15.23 15.27
N SER A 69 2.91 15.31 16.59
CA SER A 69 4.05 15.56 17.50
C SER A 69 5.07 14.41 17.50
N VAL A 70 4.63 13.19 17.20
CA VAL A 70 5.47 11.97 17.22
C VAL A 70 5.61 11.30 15.85
N ARG A 71 4.88 11.79 14.84
CA ARG A 71 4.91 11.23 13.47
C ARG A 71 6.31 11.36 12.87
N ASN A 72 6.77 10.29 12.23
CA ASN A 72 8.11 10.20 11.64
C ASN A 72 9.23 10.44 12.66
N THR A 73 9.06 9.89 13.87
CA THR A 73 10.09 9.95 14.91
C THR A 73 10.41 8.56 15.47
N ILE A 74 11.66 8.39 15.84
CA ILE A 74 12.14 7.31 16.71
C ILE A 74 12.65 7.98 17.97
N ARG A 75 12.05 7.66 19.12
CA ARG A 75 12.41 8.22 20.42
C ARG A 75 13.09 7.15 21.26
N PHE A 76 14.28 7.44 21.70
CA PHE A 76 15.12 6.60 22.56
C PHE A 76 15.07 7.13 23.99
N VAL A 77 14.77 6.26 24.96
CA VAL A 77 14.59 6.64 26.35
C VAL A 77 15.60 5.90 27.24
N LYS A 78 16.35 6.66 28.01
CA LYS A 78 17.26 6.21 29.05
C LYS A 78 16.84 6.81 30.39
N ASP A 79 17.44 6.36 31.51
CA ASP A 79 17.19 6.96 32.82
C ASP A 79 17.54 8.46 32.76
N GLY A 80 16.53 9.31 32.88
CA GLY A 80 16.67 10.78 32.96
C GLY A 80 16.99 11.48 31.64
N THR A 81 17.01 10.77 30.47
CA THR A 81 17.33 11.38 29.19
C THR A 81 16.52 10.78 28.05
N GLU A 82 16.05 11.62 27.15
CA GLU A 82 15.39 11.22 25.92
C GLU A 82 16.09 11.83 24.70
N THR A 83 16.16 11.05 23.62
CA THR A 83 16.66 11.52 22.33
C THR A 83 15.65 11.19 21.25
N ILE A 84 15.30 12.15 20.42
CA ILE A 84 14.36 12.01 19.33
C ILE A 84 15.13 12.14 18.00
N TYR A 85 14.98 11.15 17.16
CA TYR A 85 15.51 11.14 15.80
C TYR A 85 14.35 11.18 14.81
N LYS A 86 14.41 12.10 13.84
CA LYS A 86 13.41 12.17 12.75
C LYS A 86 13.77 11.15 11.69
N PHE A 87 12.82 10.27 11.39
CA PHE A 87 12.99 9.22 10.40
C PHE A 87 11.64 8.87 9.76
N THR A 88 11.58 8.82 8.45
CA THR A 88 10.32 8.56 7.74
C THR A 88 9.88 7.12 7.91
N ILE A 89 8.71 6.92 8.51
CA ILE A 89 8.06 5.62 8.68
C ILE A 89 6.90 5.54 7.68
N ARG A 90 6.87 4.47 6.91
CA ARG A 90 5.80 4.19 5.92
C ARG A 90 5.06 2.91 6.29
N ALA A 91 3.80 2.84 5.92
CA ALA A 91 3.04 1.60 5.98
C ALA A 91 3.72 0.49 5.15
N ALA A 92 3.28 -0.73 5.31
CA ALA A 92 3.68 -1.80 4.41
C ALA A 92 3.32 -1.46 2.96
N SER A 93 3.97 -2.08 1.98
CA SER A 93 3.65 -1.81 0.58
C SER A 93 2.20 -2.14 0.27
N PRO A 94 1.51 -1.32 -0.53
CA PRO A 94 0.15 -1.62 -0.92
C PRO A 94 0.13 -2.85 -1.84
N SER A 95 -0.99 -3.55 -1.83
CA SER A 95 -1.24 -4.68 -2.73
C SER A 95 -2.69 -4.69 -3.14
N ILE A 96 -2.97 -5.15 -4.35
CA ILE A 96 -4.32 -5.35 -4.88
C ILE A 96 -4.56 -6.86 -4.97
N SER A 97 -5.66 -7.32 -4.40
CA SER A 97 -6.08 -8.73 -4.45
C SER A 97 -7.19 -8.99 -5.47
N SER A 98 -8.12 -8.04 -5.64
CA SER A 98 -9.25 -8.19 -6.54
C SER A 98 -9.82 -6.84 -6.98
N ILE A 99 -10.61 -6.90 -8.06
CA ILE A 99 -11.43 -5.81 -8.58
C ILE A 99 -12.85 -6.38 -8.71
N ASP A 100 -13.85 -5.68 -8.21
CA ASP A 100 -15.24 -6.16 -8.18
C ASP A 100 -15.93 -6.11 -9.55
N ASN A 101 -15.62 -5.09 -10.35
CA ASN A 101 -16.13 -4.92 -11.70
C ASN A 101 -14.97 -4.70 -12.67
N THR A 102 -14.69 -5.68 -13.51
CA THR A 102 -13.60 -5.65 -14.48
C THR A 102 -14.01 -5.14 -15.86
N LEU A 103 -15.31 -4.90 -16.05
CA LEU A 103 -15.93 -4.38 -17.29
C LEU A 103 -16.86 -3.19 -16.98
N PRO A 104 -16.40 -2.16 -16.27
CA PRO A 104 -17.29 -1.07 -15.87
C PRO A 104 -17.67 -0.18 -17.05
N MET A 105 -18.90 0.31 -17.01
CA MET A 105 -19.36 1.38 -17.88
C MET A 105 -19.01 2.74 -17.28
N ALA A 106 -18.96 3.76 -18.13
CA ALA A 106 -18.77 5.14 -17.66
C ALA A 106 -19.83 5.52 -16.61
N GLY A 107 -19.38 6.09 -15.50
CA GLY A 107 -20.22 6.47 -14.35
C GLY A 107 -20.43 5.37 -13.33
N GLU A 108 -20.05 4.13 -13.58
CA GLU A 108 -20.10 3.06 -12.57
C GLU A 108 -18.96 3.18 -11.57
N THR A 109 -19.23 2.77 -10.33
CA THR A 109 -18.21 2.69 -9.29
C THR A 109 -17.46 1.36 -9.40
N VAL A 110 -16.15 1.42 -9.40
CA VAL A 110 -15.25 0.28 -9.34
C VAL A 110 -14.62 0.22 -7.96
N LYS A 111 -14.67 -0.94 -7.32
CA LYS A 111 -13.99 -1.20 -6.04
C LYS A 111 -12.78 -2.09 -6.26
N ILE A 112 -11.65 -1.63 -5.79
CA ILE A 112 -10.39 -2.37 -5.73
C ILE A 112 -10.23 -2.82 -4.28
N SER A 113 -10.00 -4.11 -4.06
CA SER A 113 -9.73 -4.67 -2.73
C SER A 113 -8.29 -5.12 -2.62
N GLY A 114 -7.71 -5.00 -1.42
CA GLY A 114 -6.31 -5.32 -1.20
C GLY A 114 -5.85 -5.08 0.23
N ALA A 115 -4.65 -4.55 0.39
CA ALA A 115 -4.10 -4.15 1.68
C ALA A 115 -3.25 -2.89 1.53
N ASN A 116 -3.24 -2.07 2.58
CA ASN A 116 -2.50 -0.79 2.66
C ASN A 116 -2.85 0.18 1.51
N LEU A 117 -4.09 0.17 1.07
CA LEU A 117 -4.62 1.04 0.00
C LEU A 117 -5.07 2.41 0.53
N ASP A 118 -5.06 2.63 1.85
CA ASP A 118 -5.30 3.92 2.47
C ASP A 118 -4.33 4.98 1.92
N GLY A 119 -4.82 6.18 1.72
CA GLY A 119 -4.03 7.27 1.13
C GLY A 119 -3.72 7.10 -0.36
N THR A 120 -4.47 6.29 -1.09
CA THR A 120 -4.40 6.25 -2.56
C THR A 120 -4.91 7.57 -3.12
N THR A 121 -4.10 8.21 -3.95
CA THR A 121 -4.40 9.52 -4.55
C THR A 121 -4.55 9.45 -6.07
N LYS A 122 -4.13 8.35 -6.67
CA LYS A 122 -4.20 8.17 -8.11
C LYS A 122 -4.49 6.71 -8.47
N VAL A 123 -5.35 6.51 -9.45
CA VAL A 123 -5.61 5.24 -10.12
C VAL A 123 -5.31 5.41 -11.59
N THR A 124 -4.50 4.52 -12.17
CA THR A 124 -4.18 4.53 -13.61
C THR A 124 -4.80 3.30 -14.26
N LEU A 125 -5.59 3.53 -15.30
CA LEU A 125 -6.22 2.49 -16.10
C LEU A 125 -5.25 1.92 -17.17
N PRO A 126 -5.58 0.76 -17.79
CA PRO A 126 -4.69 0.13 -18.76
C PRO A 126 -4.35 0.96 -20.01
N ASP A 127 -5.23 1.88 -20.40
CA ASP A 127 -5.00 2.82 -21.51
C ASP A 127 -4.13 4.02 -21.14
N GLY A 128 -3.71 4.11 -19.88
CA GLY A 128 -2.94 5.23 -19.34
C GLY A 128 -3.80 6.37 -18.79
N THR A 129 -5.14 6.25 -18.78
CA THR A 129 -6.00 7.26 -18.16
C THR A 129 -5.75 7.33 -16.67
N GLU A 130 -5.41 8.51 -16.17
CA GLU A 130 -5.19 8.78 -14.75
C GLU A 130 -6.45 9.37 -14.10
N ILE A 131 -6.85 8.80 -12.99
CA ILE A 131 -7.97 9.24 -12.15
C ILE A 131 -7.37 9.78 -10.85
N THR A 132 -7.59 11.05 -10.56
CA THR A 132 -7.09 11.74 -9.37
C THR A 132 -8.20 12.37 -8.54
N GLU A 133 -9.44 12.34 -9.04
CA GLU A 133 -10.61 12.88 -8.37
C GLU A 133 -11.65 11.79 -8.14
N GLY A 134 -12.49 11.96 -7.11
CA GLY A 134 -13.54 11.00 -6.79
C GLY A 134 -13.05 9.66 -6.28
N ILE A 135 -11.79 9.58 -5.84
CA ILE A 135 -11.24 8.39 -5.18
C ILE A 135 -11.68 8.42 -3.71
N VAL A 136 -12.24 7.29 -3.25
CA VAL A 136 -12.61 7.10 -1.85
C VAL A 136 -11.82 5.91 -1.30
N ASN A 137 -11.09 6.15 -0.22
CA ASN A 137 -10.26 5.15 0.44
C ASN A 137 -10.94 4.59 1.68
N ASP A 138 -10.62 3.36 2.02
CA ASP A 138 -10.81 2.81 3.34
C ASP A 138 -9.72 3.37 4.27
N GLU A 139 -10.06 4.45 4.96
CA GLU A 139 -9.12 5.14 5.85
C GLU A 139 -8.89 4.39 7.17
N GLU A 140 -9.69 3.37 7.48
CA GLU A 140 -9.59 2.62 8.72
C GLU A 140 -8.63 1.45 8.61
N ASP A 141 -8.86 0.56 7.67
CA ASP A 141 -8.13 -0.69 7.53
C ASP A 141 -7.25 -0.74 6.27
N GLY A 142 -7.51 0.15 5.30
CA GLY A 142 -6.78 0.20 4.03
C GLY A 142 -7.05 -1.00 3.14
N GLU A 143 -8.21 -1.64 3.30
CA GLU A 143 -8.55 -2.88 2.59
C GLU A 143 -9.14 -2.64 1.21
N TRP A 144 -9.61 -1.41 0.93
CA TRP A 144 -10.21 -1.10 -0.35
C TRP A 144 -10.06 0.37 -0.75
N VAL A 145 -10.22 0.61 -2.05
CA VAL A 145 -10.36 1.92 -2.66
C VAL A 145 -11.41 1.84 -3.76
N THR A 146 -12.21 2.90 -3.91
CA THR A 146 -13.18 3.02 -5.00
C THR A 146 -12.91 4.24 -5.85
N PHE A 147 -13.31 4.15 -7.11
CA PHE A 147 -13.33 5.28 -8.04
C PHE A 147 -14.54 5.16 -8.98
N THR A 148 -14.90 6.26 -9.62
CA THR A 148 -15.93 6.27 -10.65
C THR A 148 -15.27 6.14 -12.02
N MET A 149 -15.75 5.21 -12.86
CA MET A 149 -15.23 4.99 -14.20
C MET A 149 -15.45 6.24 -15.06
N PRO A 150 -14.41 6.89 -15.60
CA PRO A 150 -14.58 8.07 -16.44
C PRO A 150 -15.16 7.72 -17.82
N SER A 151 -15.73 8.72 -18.47
CA SER A 151 -16.15 8.59 -19.87
C SER A 151 -14.96 8.76 -20.83
N GLY A 152 -15.04 8.16 -22.00
CA GLY A 152 -14.04 8.34 -23.06
C GLY A 152 -12.73 7.58 -22.87
N VAL A 153 -12.69 6.65 -21.91
CA VAL A 153 -11.54 5.74 -21.72
C VAL A 153 -11.45 4.80 -22.93
N ALA A 154 -10.23 4.62 -23.46
CA ALA A 154 -10.02 3.73 -24.59
C ALA A 154 -10.26 2.25 -24.22
N ALA A 155 -10.81 1.50 -25.16
CA ALA A 155 -11.05 0.06 -25.02
C ALA A 155 -9.71 -0.70 -24.97
N THR A 156 -9.13 -0.82 -23.79
CA THR A 156 -7.84 -1.45 -23.55
C THR A 156 -7.92 -2.36 -22.34
N SER A 157 -7.32 -3.54 -22.45
CA SER A 157 -7.27 -4.53 -21.39
C SER A 157 -5.92 -4.50 -20.69
N GLY A 158 -5.90 -4.73 -19.38
CA GLY A 158 -4.66 -4.79 -18.61
C GLY A 158 -4.89 -4.69 -17.12
N SER A 159 -3.85 -4.34 -16.40
CA SER A 159 -3.89 -4.15 -14.95
C SER A 159 -4.17 -2.69 -14.60
N ILE A 160 -4.86 -2.47 -13.50
CA ILE A 160 -4.97 -1.17 -12.84
C ILE A 160 -3.74 -0.96 -11.95
N THR A 161 -3.25 0.26 -11.91
CA THR A 161 -2.21 0.69 -10.98
C THR A 161 -2.79 1.71 -9.99
N THR A 162 -2.53 1.54 -8.70
CA THR A 162 -2.84 2.54 -7.67
C THR A 162 -1.56 3.16 -7.14
N GLU A 163 -1.56 4.47 -6.91
CA GLU A 163 -0.44 5.21 -6.35
C GLU A 163 -0.92 6.06 -5.17
N GLY A 164 -0.13 6.11 -4.12
CA GLY A 164 -0.44 6.91 -2.92
C GLY A 164 0.72 6.98 -1.94
N ALA A 165 0.41 7.43 -0.72
CA ALA A 165 1.41 7.62 0.34
C ALA A 165 2.16 6.32 0.69
N ASN A 166 1.49 5.17 0.60
CA ASN A 166 2.06 3.86 0.90
C ASN A 166 2.87 3.26 -0.27
N GLY A 167 2.81 3.86 -1.44
CA GLY A 167 3.54 3.45 -2.64
C GLY A 167 2.60 3.09 -3.79
N THR A 168 3.06 2.21 -4.66
CA THR A 168 2.37 1.78 -5.87
C THR A 168 1.99 0.31 -5.76
N ALA A 169 0.76 -0.03 -6.16
CA ALA A 169 0.31 -1.42 -6.34
C ALA A 169 -0.22 -1.62 -7.75
N ILE A 170 -0.01 -2.82 -8.27
CA ILE A 170 -0.49 -3.23 -9.59
C ILE A 170 -1.45 -4.40 -9.39
N SER A 171 -2.60 -4.34 -10.05
CA SER A 171 -3.62 -5.37 -9.97
C SER A 171 -3.12 -6.68 -10.59
N PRO A 172 -3.23 -7.82 -9.87
CA PRO A 172 -3.07 -9.14 -10.48
C PRO A 172 -4.30 -9.52 -11.32
N THR A 173 -5.46 -8.90 -11.05
CA THR A 173 -6.70 -9.14 -11.75
C THR A 173 -6.73 -8.32 -13.03
N TYR A 174 -7.09 -8.99 -14.09
CA TYR A 174 -7.19 -8.36 -15.39
C TYR A 174 -8.38 -7.39 -15.43
N PHE A 175 -8.13 -6.12 -15.68
CA PHE A 175 -9.14 -5.10 -15.89
C PHE A 175 -9.32 -4.88 -17.39
N ASN A 176 -10.54 -4.92 -17.84
CA ASN A 176 -10.90 -4.75 -19.24
C ASN A 176 -12.13 -3.85 -19.37
N ASN A 177 -11.94 -2.63 -19.85
CA ASN A 177 -13.04 -1.72 -20.20
C ASN A 177 -13.33 -1.75 -21.70
N ASN A 178 -13.19 -2.90 -22.31
CA ASN A 178 -13.36 -3.11 -23.74
C ASN A 178 -14.84 -3.23 -24.13
N ASP A 179 -15.32 -2.38 -25.03
CA ASP A 179 -16.69 -2.44 -25.57
C ASP A 179 -16.94 -3.68 -26.45
N CYS A 180 -15.89 -4.42 -26.78
CA CYS A 180 -15.95 -5.59 -27.66
C CYS A 180 -16.14 -6.92 -26.92
N TYR A 181 -16.58 -6.93 -25.67
CA TYR A 181 -16.89 -8.17 -24.99
C TYR A 181 -18.11 -8.87 -25.64
N ILE A 182 -18.00 -10.16 -25.80
CA ILE A 182 -19.04 -10.95 -26.48
C ILE A 182 -20.20 -11.25 -25.54
N ILE A 183 -19.94 -11.49 -24.26
CA ILE A 183 -20.94 -11.83 -23.24
C ILE A 183 -20.58 -11.15 -21.93
N ASN A 184 -21.54 -10.45 -21.36
CA ASN A 184 -21.49 -9.93 -20.01
C ASN A 184 -22.56 -10.65 -19.17
N PHE A 185 -22.15 -11.42 -18.17
CA PHE A 185 -23.06 -12.22 -17.33
C PHE A 185 -23.60 -11.45 -16.12
N ASP A 186 -23.12 -10.24 -15.84
CA ASP A 186 -23.56 -9.42 -14.71
C ASP A 186 -24.85 -8.62 -14.99
N GLY A 187 -25.41 -8.75 -16.19
CA GLY A 187 -26.67 -8.10 -16.57
C GLY A 187 -26.55 -6.58 -16.74
N LYS A 188 -25.34 -6.04 -16.67
CA LYS A 188 -25.02 -4.62 -16.87
C LYS A 188 -24.34 -4.40 -18.20
N GLY A 189 -24.64 -3.27 -18.82
CA GLY A 189 -24.00 -2.85 -20.06
C GLY A 189 -24.64 -3.40 -21.34
N ALA A 190 -24.21 -2.84 -22.46
CA ALA A 190 -24.63 -3.30 -23.78
C ALA A 190 -24.07 -4.69 -24.06
N GLN A 191 -24.94 -5.68 -24.05
CA GLN A 191 -24.62 -6.97 -24.62
C GLN A 191 -24.43 -6.71 -26.13
N GLY A 192 -23.21 -6.74 -26.63
CA GLY A 192 -22.96 -6.60 -28.06
C GLY A 192 -23.95 -7.47 -28.84
N GLY A 193 -24.42 -7.02 -29.98
CA GLY A 193 -25.51 -7.60 -30.74
C GLY A 193 -25.35 -9.06 -31.19
N TRP A 194 -24.76 -9.89 -30.32
CA TRP A 194 -24.61 -11.32 -30.54
C TRP A 194 -25.87 -12.03 -30.01
N SER A 195 -26.67 -12.56 -30.89
CA SER A 195 -27.79 -13.45 -30.55
C SER A 195 -27.38 -14.88 -30.91
N ALA A 196 -27.19 -15.73 -29.91
CA ALA A 196 -27.12 -17.16 -30.14
C ALA A 196 -28.55 -17.70 -30.25
N THR A 197 -28.93 -18.15 -31.41
CA THR A 197 -30.13 -18.93 -31.57
C THR A 197 -29.75 -20.40 -31.45
N PHE A 198 -30.11 -21.03 -30.37
CA PHE A 198 -30.01 -22.47 -30.27
C PHE A 198 -31.29 -23.06 -30.87
N SER A 199 -31.21 -23.60 -32.08
CA SER A 199 -32.23 -24.50 -32.56
C SER A 199 -31.97 -25.88 -31.94
N ALA A 200 -32.87 -26.37 -31.14
CA ALA A 200 -32.92 -27.78 -30.83
C ALA A 200 -33.37 -28.46 -32.15
N GLU A 201 -32.50 -29.18 -32.78
CA GLU A 201 -32.92 -30.19 -33.77
C GLU A 201 -33.20 -31.46 -32.99
N ASP A 202 -34.43 -31.99 -33.23
CA ASP A 202 -34.97 -33.24 -32.69
C ASP A 202 -34.09 -34.47 -32.99
#